data_42d7c842f51db79a1c613a915241bb59
#
_entry.id   42d7c842f51db79a1c613a915241bb59
#
_cell.length_a   1.000
_cell.length_b   1.000
_cell.length_c   1.000
_cell.angle_alpha   90.00
_cell.angle_beta   90.00
_cell.angle_gamma   90.00
#
_symmetry.space_group_name_H-M   'P 1'
#
loop_
_entity.id
_entity.type
_entity.pdbx_description
1 polymer ?
#
loop_
_entity_poly.entity_id
_entity_poly.type
_entity_poly.pdbx_seq_one_letter_code
_entity_poly.pdbx_strand_id
1 'polypeptide(L)'
;ALTQTYQCKGEPFSSMPLYDTSGLFGIPDYDHDVHKGLTPLRDLWGFDYGAIESKSAEPSMTGRKPKVAGTGRAVTQMHFARKGIITPEMEYVAIRENQGLEAWIERSGGKPVTPEMVRDEVARGRAIIPANINHPELEPMIIGRQLCTRLIDRRGG
;
A
#
# COMPACT_ATOMS: atom_id res chain seq x y z
N ALA A 1 -8.07 -6.88 -15.45
CA ALA A 1 -7.85 -5.83 -14.47
C ALA A 1 -7.09 -4.70 -15.16
N LEU A 2 -7.70 -3.54 -15.31
CA LEU A 2 -7.01 -2.35 -15.78
C LEU A 2 -6.13 -1.85 -14.62
N THR A 3 -4.86 -2.12 -14.74
CA THR A 3 -3.86 -1.59 -13.83
C THR A 3 -3.47 -0.22 -14.35
N GLN A 4 -3.89 0.85 -13.70
CA GLN A 4 -3.38 2.17 -14.01
C GLN A 4 -1.98 2.30 -13.41
N THR A 5 -1.04 2.74 -14.22
CA THR A 5 0.33 3.00 -13.78
C THR A 5 0.46 4.50 -13.55
N TYR A 6 0.67 4.90 -12.33
CA TYR A 6 0.93 6.29 -11.99
C TYR A 6 2.43 6.54 -11.92
N GLN A 7 2.85 7.61 -12.59
CA GLN A 7 4.20 8.15 -12.46
C GLN A 7 4.11 9.51 -11.79
N CYS A 8 4.86 9.70 -10.71
CA CYS A 8 5.06 11.03 -10.17
C CYS A 8 5.95 11.83 -11.13
N LYS A 9 5.48 12.99 -11.60
CA LYS A 9 6.30 13.87 -12.44
C LYS A 9 7.56 14.30 -11.71
N GLY A 10 8.72 13.93 -12.28
CA GLY A 10 10.02 14.41 -11.81
C GLY A 10 10.68 13.59 -10.71
N GLU A 11 10.19 12.39 -10.40
CA GLU A 11 10.67 11.63 -9.26
C GLU A 11 11.28 10.28 -9.59
N PRO A 12 12.27 9.83 -8.77
CA PRO A 12 12.94 8.55 -8.94
C PRO A 12 12.08 7.35 -8.50
N PHE A 13 10.78 7.52 -8.28
CA PHE A 13 9.92 6.42 -7.86
C PHE A 13 9.56 5.54 -9.06
N SER A 14 9.71 4.25 -8.86
CA SER A 14 9.21 3.27 -9.79
C SER A 14 7.69 3.44 -9.96
N SER A 15 7.20 3.28 -11.18
CA SER A 15 5.77 3.23 -11.43
C SER A 15 5.18 2.00 -10.74
N MET A 16 4.08 2.18 -10.00
CA MET A 16 3.39 1.08 -9.34
C MET A 16 2.02 0.85 -9.96
N PRO A 17 1.61 -0.41 -10.16
CA PRO A 17 0.25 -0.72 -10.58
C PRO A 17 -0.73 -0.37 -9.47
N LEU A 18 -1.73 0.45 -9.78
CA LEU A 18 -2.83 0.79 -8.89
C LEU A 18 -4.10 0.07 -9.33
N TYR A 19 -4.95 -0.19 -8.35
CA TYR A 19 -6.26 -0.77 -8.60
C TYR A 19 -7.22 0.32 -9.05
N ASP A 20 -7.81 0.16 -10.23
CA ASP A 20 -8.87 1.04 -10.70
C ASP A 20 -10.22 0.53 -10.18
N THR A 21 -10.69 1.12 -9.09
CA THR A 21 -11.99 0.77 -8.51
C THR A 21 -13.18 1.28 -9.32
N SER A 22 -12.97 2.25 -10.22
CA SER A 22 -14.03 2.73 -11.12
C SER A 22 -14.39 1.70 -12.19
N GLY A 23 -13.44 0.79 -12.49
CA GLY A 23 -13.59 -0.23 -13.53
C GLY A 23 -14.41 -1.46 -13.16
N LEU A 24 -14.65 -1.73 -11.87
CA LEU A 24 -15.37 -2.95 -11.45
C LEU A 24 -16.82 -3.00 -12.00
N PHE A 25 -17.46 -1.86 -12.15
CA PHE A 25 -18.82 -1.76 -12.67
C PHE A 25 -18.91 -1.06 -14.03
N GLY A 26 -17.83 -0.55 -14.55
CA GLY A 26 -17.76 0.22 -15.78
C GLY A 26 -17.15 -0.50 -16.98
N ILE A 27 -16.61 -1.71 -16.80
CA ILE A 27 -16.04 -2.50 -17.89
C ILE A 27 -17.07 -3.54 -18.34
N PRO A 28 -17.60 -3.44 -19.57
CA PRO A 28 -18.69 -4.30 -20.05
C PRO A 28 -18.38 -5.81 -20.01
N ASP A 29 -17.12 -6.19 -20.11
CA ASP A 29 -16.67 -7.58 -20.23
C ASP A 29 -15.92 -8.10 -18.98
N TYR A 30 -16.00 -7.40 -17.84
CA TYR A 30 -15.38 -7.87 -16.62
C TYR A 30 -16.27 -8.92 -15.93
N ASP A 31 -15.83 -10.16 -15.96
CA ASP A 31 -16.49 -11.28 -15.28
C ASP A 31 -16.22 -11.20 -13.75
N HIS A 32 -17.29 -10.85 -13.02
CA HIS A 32 -17.27 -10.76 -11.57
C HIS A 32 -17.47 -12.15 -10.95
N ASP A 33 -16.38 -12.82 -10.66
CA ASP A 33 -16.43 -14.07 -9.89
C ASP A 33 -16.29 -13.77 -8.39
N VAL A 34 -17.39 -13.82 -7.67
CA VAL A 34 -17.42 -13.58 -6.21
C VAL A 34 -16.59 -14.59 -5.41
N HIS A 35 -16.35 -15.77 -5.96
CA HIS A 35 -15.53 -16.79 -5.30
C HIS A 35 -14.04 -16.54 -5.45
N LYS A 36 -13.63 -15.86 -6.52
CA LYS A 36 -12.22 -15.45 -6.70
C LYS A 36 -11.87 -14.20 -5.91
N GLY A 37 -12.87 -13.38 -5.58
CA GLY A 37 -12.67 -12.11 -4.91
C GLY A 37 -11.90 -11.09 -5.76
N LEU A 38 -11.39 -10.05 -5.12
CA LEU A 38 -10.59 -9.01 -5.76
C LEU A 38 -9.18 -9.52 -6.12
N THR A 39 -8.63 -8.97 -7.20
CA THR A 39 -7.25 -9.28 -7.59
C THR A 39 -6.28 -8.89 -6.48
N PRO A 40 -5.34 -9.77 -6.09
CA PRO A 40 -4.39 -9.49 -5.02
C PRO A 40 -3.30 -8.52 -5.50
N LEU A 41 -3.61 -7.22 -5.49
CA LEU A 41 -2.75 -6.16 -6.01
C LEU A 41 -1.33 -6.22 -5.44
N ARG A 42 -1.20 -6.42 -4.14
CA ARG A 42 0.10 -6.41 -3.46
C ARG A 42 0.95 -7.65 -3.75
N ASP A 43 0.34 -8.77 -4.10
CA ASP A 43 1.09 -9.95 -4.55
C ASP A 43 1.78 -9.68 -5.91
N LEU A 44 1.25 -8.78 -6.73
CA LEU A 44 1.85 -8.37 -8.01
C LEU A 44 3.14 -7.56 -7.84
N TRP A 45 3.38 -6.99 -6.66
CA TRP A 45 4.58 -6.19 -6.40
C TRP A 45 5.84 -7.02 -6.18
N GLY A 46 5.71 -8.36 -6.04
CA GLY A 46 6.83 -9.28 -6.04
C GLY A 46 7.78 -9.19 -4.84
N PHE A 47 7.34 -8.60 -3.73
CA PHE A 47 8.17 -8.46 -2.54
C PHE A 47 8.08 -9.70 -1.63
N ASP A 48 9.23 -10.25 -1.25
CA ASP A 48 9.29 -11.37 -0.31
C ASP A 48 9.24 -10.90 1.15
N TYR A 49 8.09 -11.01 1.77
CA TYR A 49 7.90 -10.73 3.20
C TYR A 49 8.44 -11.85 4.11
N GLY A 50 8.87 -12.98 3.55
CA GLY A 50 9.23 -14.16 4.32
C GLY A 50 8.03 -14.83 5.00
N ALA A 51 6.84 -14.61 4.46
CA ALA A 51 5.62 -15.26 4.91
C ALA A 51 5.51 -16.67 4.30
N ILE A 52 4.89 -17.58 5.06
CA ILE A 52 4.60 -18.94 4.62
C ILE A 52 3.11 -19.23 4.79
N GLU A 53 2.57 -20.14 4.00
CA GLU A 53 1.20 -20.60 4.20
C GLU A 53 1.05 -21.35 5.51
N SER A 54 -0.03 -21.08 6.25
CA SER A 54 -0.34 -21.81 7.46
C SER A 54 -0.73 -23.26 7.12
N LYS A 55 -0.11 -24.21 7.80
CA LYS A 55 -0.42 -25.64 7.64
C LYS A 55 -1.69 -26.07 8.37
N SER A 56 -2.07 -25.34 9.40
CA SER A 56 -3.16 -25.70 10.33
C SER A 56 -4.46 -24.93 10.09
N ALA A 57 -4.43 -23.87 9.28
CA ALA A 57 -5.62 -23.06 9.04
C ALA A 57 -6.41 -23.55 7.82
N GLU A 58 -7.73 -23.50 7.94
CA GLU A 58 -8.63 -23.74 6.83
C GLU A 58 -8.52 -22.63 5.78
N PRO A 59 -8.71 -22.96 4.49
CA PRO A 59 -8.76 -21.97 3.42
C PRO A 59 -9.90 -20.97 3.65
N SER A 60 -9.71 -19.73 3.21
CA SER A 60 -10.76 -18.72 3.18
C SER A 60 -11.84 -19.07 2.13
N MET A 61 -12.94 -18.31 2.09
CA MET A 61 -13.98 -18.46 1.06
C MET A 61 -13.44 -18.35 -0.37
N THR A 62 -12.32 -17.64 -0.55
CA THR A 62 -11.62 -17.53 -1.85
C THR A 62 -10.64 -18.66 -2.12
N GLY A 63 -10.64 -19.72 -1.29
CA GLY A 63 -9.72 -20.86 -1.40
C GLY A 63 -8.28 -20.59 -0.99
N ARG A 64 -7.95 -19.36 -0.55
CA ARG A 64 -6.59 -19.01 -0.13
C ARG A 64 -6.34 -19.46 1.31
N LYS A 65 -5.18 -20.05 1.54
CA LYS A 65 -4.72 -20.34 2.91
C LYS A 65 -4.11 -19.10 3.54
N PRO A 66 -4.38 -18.84 4.83
CA PRO A 66 -3.74 -17.74 5.54
C PRO A 66 -2.22 -17.84 5.53
N LYS A 67 -1.56 -16.71 5.29
CA LYS A 67 -0.11 -16.58 5.41
C LYS A 67 0.27 -16.20 6.84
N VAL A 68 1.34 -16.76 7.34
CA VAL A 68 1.92 -16.47 8.66
C VAL A 68 3.40 -16.15 8.52
N ALA A 69 3.98 -15.50 9.52
CA ALA A 69 5.43 -15.28 9.54
C ALA A 69 6.15 -16.62 9.61
N GLY A 70 7.18 -16.80 8.79
CA GLY A 70 8.09 -17.95 8.91
C GLY A 70 8.80 -17.94 10.27
N THR A 71 9.31 -19.09 10.69
CA THR A 71 10.01 -19.24 11.98
C THR A 71 11.16 -18.24 12.11
N GLY A 72 11.15 -17.44 13.19
CA GLY A 72 12.13 -16.40 13.45
C GLY A 72 12.05 -15.16 12.53
N ARG A 73 10.99 -15.04 11.72
CA ARG A 73 10.77 -13.90 10.83
C ARG A 73 9.62 -13.02 11.33
N ALA A 74 9.64 -11.75 10.95
CA ALA A 74 8.55 -10.82 11.17
C ALA A 74 8.16 -10.18 9.84
N VAL A 75 6.85 -10.07 9.60
CA VAL A 75 6.24 -9.61 8.33
C VAL A 75 5.65 -8.20 8.44
N THR A 76 5.97 -7.48 9.53
CA THR A 76 5.39 -6.16 9.79
C THR A 76 6.16 -5.06 9.06
N GLN A 77 5.46 -4.02 8.65
CA GLN A 77 6.08 -2.85 8.02
C GLN A 77 7.15 -2.21 8.93
N MET A 78 6.89 -2.15 10.24
CA MET A 78 7.86 -1.64 11.21
C MET A 78 9.15 -2.48 11.25
N HIS A 79 9.07 -3.80 11.12
CA HIS A 79 10.25 -4.66 11.08
C HIS A 79 11.16 -4.31 9.90
N PHE A 80 10.59 -4.18 8.71
CA PHE A 80 11.35 -3.79 7.52
C PHE A 80 11.90 -2.37 7.63
N ALA A 81 11.08 -1.43 8.10
CA ALA A 81 11.51 -0.04 8.31
C ALA A 81 12.72 0.07 9.25
N ARG A 82 12.69 -0.65 10.38
CA ARG A 82 13.83 -0.67 11.33
C ARG A 82 15.10 -1.32 10.78
N LYS A 83 14.95 -2.18 9.80
CA LYS A 83 16.08 -2.75 9.04
C LYS A 83 16.58 -1.82 7.92
N GLY A 84 15.98 -0.67 7.73
CA GLY A 84 16.31 0.25 6.64
C GLY A 84 15.77 -0.16 5.28
N ILE A 85 14.89 -1.16 5.25
CA ILE A 85 14.30 -1.70 4.01
C ILE A 85 13.04 -0.91 3.70
N ILE A 86 12.96 -0.39 2.48
CA ILE A 86 11.76 0.24 1.93
C ILE A 86 10.93 -0.87 1.29
N THR A 87 9.68 -0.99 1.72
CA THR A 87 8.73 -1.96 1.15
C THR A 87 7.91 -1.30 0.04
N PRO A 88 7.32 -2.08 -0.88
CA PRO A 88 6.41 -1.53 -1.89
C PRO A 88 5.24 -0.73 -1.31
N GLU A 89 4.77 -1.08 -0.11
CA GLU A 89 3.73 -0.31 0.58
C GLU A 89 4.21 1.10 0.96
N MET A 90 5.48 1.25 1.34
CA MET A 90 6.04 2.57 1.65
C MET A 90 6.19 3.42 0.41
N GLU A 91 6.60 2.83 -0.72
CA GLU A 91 6.64 3.51 -2.02
C GLU A 91 5.23 3.90 -2.48
N TYR A 92 4.27 2.97 -2.40
CA TYR A 92 2.87 3.22 -2.74
C TYR A 92 2.30 4.40 -1.93
N VAL A 93 2.53 4.40 -0.62
CA VAL A 93 2.08 5.47 0.27
C VAL A 93 2.68 6.81 -0.15
N ALA A 94 3.99 6.87 -0.42
CA ALA A 94 4.64 8.10 -0.85
C ALA A 94 4.01 8.65 -2.15
N ILE A 95 3.75 7.78 -3.13
CA ILE A 95 3.07 8.15 -4.38
C ILE A 95 1.67 8.71 -4.10
N ARG A 96 0.88 8.02 -3.28
CA ARG A 96 -0.51 8.41 -2.98
C ARG A 96 -0.59 9.71 -2.20
N GLU A 97 0.28 9.93 -1.23
CA GLU A 97 0.34 11.18 -0.48
C GLU A 97 0.68 12.36 -1.40
N ASN A 98 1.64 12.20 -2.31
CA ASN A 98 2.03 13.25 -3.25
C ASN A 98 0.92 13.59 -4.25
N GLN A 99 0.17 12.62 -4.76
CA GLN A 99 -0.96 12.86 -5.66
C GLN A 99 -2.03 13.80 -5.07
N GLY A 100 -2.19 13.78 -3.75
CA GLY A 100 -3.13 14.67 -3.08
C GLY A 100 -2.57 16.03 -2.72
N LEU A 101 -1.27 16.21 -2.83
CA LEU A 101 -0.55 17.40 -2.38
C LEU A 101 0.07 18.21 -3.51
N GLU A 102 -0.02 17.77 -4.77
CA GLU A 102 0.63 18.44 -5.90
C GLU A 102 0.35 19.94 -5.93
N ALA A 103 -0.92 20.33 -5.91
CA ALA A 103 -1.31 21.74 -5.93
C ALA A 103 -0.90 22.52 -4.66
N TRP A 104 -0.73 21.85 -3.52
CA TRP A 104 -0.25 22.45 -2.29
C TRP A 104 1.27 22.61 -2.32
N ILE A 105 2.00 21.62 -2.78
CA ILE A 105 3.47 21.65 -2.93
C ILE A 105 3.86 22.79 -3.87
N GLU A 106 3.19 22.91 -5.01
CA GLU A 106 3.44 23.98 -5.99
C GLU A 106 3.22 25.38 -5.39
N ARG A 107 2.17 25.57 -4.57
CA ARG A 107 1.84 26.88 -3.97
C ARG A 107 2.67 27.21 -2.74
N SER A 108 3.03 26.21 -1.93
CA SER A 108 3.68 26.43 -0.63
C SER A 108 5.20 26.25 -0.66
N GLY A 109 5.77 25.75 -1.77
CA GLY A 109 7.16 25.34 -1.83
C GLY A 109 7.48 24.16 -0.92
N GLY A 110 6.47 23.37 -0.55
CA GLY A 110 6.61 22.19 0.28
C GLY A 110 7.46 21.10 -0.41
N LYS A 111 7.95 20.15 0.39
CA LYS A 111 8.71 19.04 -0.14
C LYS A 111 7.79 17.83 -0.36
N PRO A 112 7.98 17.06 -1.45
CA PRO A 112 7.25 15.82 -1.64
C PRO A 112 7.57 14.80 -0.55
N VAL A 113 6.64 13.92 -0.27
CA VAL A 113 6.83 12.76 0.61
C VAL A 113 7.68 11.73 -0.14
N THR A 114 8.77 11.29 0.48
CA THR A 114 9.63 10.26 -0.11
C THR A 114 9.45 8.92 0.61
N PRO A 115 9.74 7.77 -0.05
CA PRO A 115 9.69 6.47 0.59
C PRO A 115 10.60 6.36 1.81
N GLU A 116 11.76 7.03 1.79
CA GLU A 116 12.69 7.09 2.93
C GLU A 116 12.05 7.82 4.11
N MET A 117 11.35 8.92 3.86
CA MET A 117 10.61 9.64 4.90
C MET A 117 9.54 8.74 5.51
N VAL A 118 8.77 8.03 4.69
CA VAL A 118 7.75 7.07 5.15
C VAL A 118 8.39 5.99 6.01
N ARG A 119 9.49 5.36 5.53
CA ARG A 119 10.25 4.36 6.28
C ARG A 119 10.69 4.90 7.64
N ASP A 120 11.27 6.09 7.68
CA ASP A 120 11.81 6.67 8.91
C ASP A 120 10.71 6.99 9.93
N GLU A 121 9.55 7.49 9.48
CA GLU A 121 8.38 7.71 10.34
C GLU A 121 7.85 6.40 10.93
N VAL A 122 7.77 5.34 10.12
CA VAL A 122 7.35 4.01 10.55
C VAL A 122 8.40 3.40 11.51
N ALA A 123 9.69 3.48 11.19
CA ALA A 123 10.76 2.95 12.02
C ALA A 123 10.80 3.58 13.43
N ARG A 124 10.52 4.89 13.51
CA ARG A 124 10.44 5.65 14.77
C ARG A 124 9.12 5.47 15.51
N GLY A 125 8.17 4.73 14.96
CA GLY A 125 6.85 4.51 15.55
C GLY A 125 5.93 5.73 15.54
N ARG A 126 6.20 6.72 14.67
CA ARG A 126 5.36 7.93 14.51
C ARG A 126 4.28 7.78 13.46
N ALA A 127 4.40 6.75 12.63
CA ALA A 127 3.41 6.36 11.63
C ALA A 127 3.25 4.85 11.58
N ILE A 128 2.08 4.39 11.14
CA ILE A 128 1.80 2.98 10.88
C ILE A 128 1.21 2.81 9.47
N ILE A 129 1.53 1.69 8.85
CA ILE A 129 0.92 1.25 7.59
C ILE A 129 0.15 -0.04 7.90
N PRO A 130 -1.18 0.01 8.03
CA PRO A 130 -2.00 -1.18 8.29
C PRO A 130 -2.14 -2.01 7.01
N ALA A 131 -1.12 -2.80 6.70
CA ALA A 131 -1.04 -3.64 5.52
C ALA A 131 -0.93 -5.11 5.92
N ASN A 132 -2.07 -5.78 6.10
CA ASN A 132 -2.12 -7.20 6.43
C ASN A 132 -1.72 -8.05 5.23
N ILE A 133 -0.79 -9.00 5.44
CA ILE A 133 -0.32 -9.94 4.41
C ILE A 133 -1.42 -10.87 3.90
N ASN A 134 -2.49 -11.06 4.66
CA ASN A 134 -3.63 -11.90 4.30
C ASN A 134 -4.70 -11.18 3.49
N HIS A 135 -4.54 -9.87 3.29
CA HIS A 135 -5.43 -9.03 2.50
C HIS A 135 -4.64 -8.29 1.41
N PRO A 136 -4.03 -9.01 0.46
CA PRO A 136 -3.19 -8.41 -0.58
C PRO A 136 -3.97 -7.56 -1.58
N GLU A 137 -5.28 -7.63 -1.59
CA GLU A 137 -6.20 -6.81 -2.37
C GLU A 137 -6.36 -5.38 -1.81
N LEU A 138 -6.01 -5.14 -0.54
CA LEU A 138 -6.16 -3.83 0.08
C LEU A 138 -5.04 -2.88 -0.32
N GLU A 139 -5.44 -1.67 -0.73
CA GLU A 139 -4.51 -0.55 -0.93
C GLU A 139 -3.94 -0.08 0.41
N PRO A 140 -2.61 -0.02 0.54
CA PRO A 140 -2.00 0.50 1.76
C PRO A 140 -2.32 1.98 1.97
N MET A 141 -2.49 2.33 3.23
CA MET A 141 -2.58 3.72 3.68
C MET A 141 -1.64 3.96 4.83
N ILE A 142 -1.34 5.20 5.14
CA ILE A 142 -0.53 5.56 6.30
C ILE A 142 -1.35 6.35 7.30
N ILE A 143 -1.11 6.08 8.58
CA ILE A 143 -1.69 6.83 9.69
C ILE A 143 -0.54 7.34 10.55
N GLY A 144 -0.36 8.67 10.59
CA GLY A 144 0.75 9.28 11.33
C GLY A 144 0.63 10.79 11.42
N ARG A 145 1.40 11.40 12.34
CA ARG A 145 1.30 12.84 12.63
C ARG A 145 1.64 13.75 11.46
N GLN A 146 2.54 13.33 10.56
CA GLN A 146 3.02 14.15 9.46
C GLN A 146 2.47 13.74 8.09
N LEU A 147 1.77 12.61 8.02
CA LEU A 147 1.36 11.98 6.76
C LEU A 147 -0.16 11.76 6.66
N CYS A 148 -0.93 12.21 7.64
CA CYS A 148 -2.38 12.07 7.67
C CYS A 148 -3.08 13.40 7.35
N THR A 149 -2.67 14.10 6.31
CA THR A 149 -3.20 15.44 5.98
C THR A 149 -4.62 15.39 5.42
N ARG A 150 -5.10 14.26 4.94
CA ARG A 150 -6.42 14.18 4.29
C ARG A 150 -7.61 14.10 5.22
N LEU A 151 -7.42 13.76 6.49
CA LEU A 151 -8.53 13.66 7.45
C LEU A 151 -8.82 14.96 8.21
N ILE A 152 -7.89 15.91 8.22
CA ILE A 152 -8.00 17.13 9.04
C ILE A 152 -8.50 18.33 8.24
N ASP A 153 -8.33 18.37 6.93
CA ASP A 153 -8.66 19.56 6.11
C ASP A 153 -10.13 19.61 5.63
N ARG A 154 -11.01 18.76 6.13
CA ARG A 154 -12.47 18.85 5.88
C ARG A 154 -13.25 19.66 6.92
N ARG A 155 -12.59 20.38 7.82
CA ARG A 155 -13.22 21.25 8.81
C ARG A 155 -12.71 22.71 8.75
N GLY A 156 -12.63 23.27 7.59
CA GLY A 156 -12.25 24.67 7.43
C GLY A 156 -12.85 25.24 6.15
N GLY A 157 -14.14 25.53 6.17
CA GLY A 157 -14.83 26.26 5.11
C GLY A 157 -16.23 26.50 5.55
#